data_30c5c8a3b321ffe6c4bfcf82d5f34b63
#
_entry.id   30c5c8a3b321ffe6c4bfcf82d5f34b63
#
_cell.length_a   1.000
_cell.length_b   1.000
_cell.length_c   1.000
_cell.angle_alpha   90.00
_cell.angle_beta   90.00
_cell.angle_gamma   90.00
#
_symmetry.space_group_name_H-M   'P 1'
#
loop_
_entity.id
_entity.type
_entity.pdbx_description
1 polymer ?
#
loop_
_entity_poly.entity_id
_entity_poly.type
_entity_poly.pdbx_seq_one_letter_code
_entity_poly.pdbx_strand_id
1 'polypeptide(L)'
;MSQNPAANNASDRGEEERPHKAADDREEVYFEGSPLLRGDLGRLCIFAIIAAIFVAIPILNHRYGWFAMPPWGWIVAIGLAIICLLIPYLIIRSIRYRITNYRIDLERGLLSKNIDTLELWHVEDIHFHQSLLDRLVNTGDITVLSHDDTTPRLELNGVPNPRPLFENLKQRVIAVKRQRGVIKMDTGA
;
A
#
# COMPACT_ATOMS: atom_id res chain seq x y z
N MET A 1 42.09 -37.39 -54.31
CA MET A 1 42.07 -36.93 -52.96
C MET A 1 40.97 -35.88 -52.86
N SER A 2 39.79 -36.31 -52.43
CA SER A 2 38.60 -35.47 -52.36
C SER A 2 38.40 -35.01 -50.87
N GLN A 3 38.56 -33.73 -50.67
CA GLN A 3 38.24 -33.15 -49.35
C GLN A 3 36.72 -32.87 -49.26
N ASN A 4 36.11 -33.48 -48.31
CA ASN A 4 34.68 -33.33 -47.99
C ASN A 4 34.44 -32.02 -47.24
N PRO A 5 33.69 -31.03 -47.78
CA PRO A 5 33.43 -29.75 -47.12
C PRO A 5 32.26 -29.75 -46.08
N ALA A 6 31.78 -30.95 -45.70
CA ALA A 6 30.57 -31.06 -44.88
C ALA A 6 30.79 -31.12 -43.34
N ALA A 7 32.06 -31.05 -42.88
CA ALA A 7 32.36 -31.20 -41.43
C ALA A 7 32.50 -29.90 -40.65
N ASN A 8 32.35 -28.70 -41.27
CA ASN A 8 32.62 -27.43 -40.60
C ASN A 8 31.35 -26.59 -40.27
N ASN A 9 30.16 -27.18 -40.41
CA ASN A 9 28.91 -26.46 -40.13
C ASN A 9 28.12 -26.98 -38.93
N ALA A 10 28.71 -27.87 -38.11
CA ALA A 10 28.02 -28.44 -36.94
C ALA A 10 28.38 -27.78 -35.60
N SER A 11 29.43 -26.92 -35.57
CA SER A 11 29.85 -26.24 -34.33
C SER A 11 29.29 -24.80 -34.13
N ASP A 12 28.60 -24.27 -35.15
CA ASP A 12 28.10 -22.87 -35.11
C ASP A 12 26.58 -22.77 -34.87
N ARG A 13 25.90 -23.87 -34.55
CA ARG A 13 24.46 -23.86 -34.23
C ARG A 13 24.12 -24.05 -32.76
N GLY A 14 25.09 -23.97 -31.88
CA GLY A 14 24.93 -24.23 -30.45
C GLY A 14 24.89 -22.99 -29.54
N GLU A 15 25.06 -21.77 -30.07
CA GLU A 15 25.10 -20.53 -29.28
C GLU A 15 23.91 -19.58 -29.49
N GLU A 16 22.93 -19.95 -30.29
CA GLU A 16 21.70 -19.16 -30.40
C GLU A 16 20.65 -19.64 -29.40
N GLU A 17 20.14 -18.67 -28.63
CA GLU A 17 19.01 -18.77 -27.72
C GLU A 17 19.28 -19.37 -26.33
N ARG A 18 20.11 -18.71 -25.55
CA ARG A 18 19.78 -18.61 -24.12
C ARG A 18 18.72 -17.55 -24.00
N PRO A 19 17.49 -17.91 -23.62
CA PRO A 19 16.48 -16.90 -23.42
C PRO A 19 16.94 -15.96 -22.30
N HIS A 20 16.93 -14.67 -22.58
CA HIS A 20 17.20 -13.55 -21.68
C HIS A 20 16.17 -13.46 -20.53
N LYS A 21 15.65 -14.59 -20.11
CA LYS A 21 14.50 -14.78 -19.23
C LYS A 21 14.84 -14.97 -17.75
N ALA A 22 16.11 -15.16 -17.42
CA ALA A 22 16.49 -15.55 -16.05
C ALA A 22 16.68 -14.36 -15.07
N ALA A 23 16.78 -13.13 -15.56
CA ALA A 23 16.98 -11.95 -14.70
C ALA A 23 15.66 -11.28 -14.27
N ASP A 24 14.57 -11.48 -15.01
CA ASP A 24 13.27 -10.83 -14.78
C ASP A 24 12.29 -11.71 -13.96
N ASP A 25 12.65 -12.98 -13.69
CA ASP A 25 11.82 -13.93 -12.94
C ASP A 25 12.03 -13.87 -11.41
N ARG A 26 12.94 -13.01 -10.92
CA ARG A 26 13.11 -12.82 -9.48
C ARG A 26 12.10 -11.81 -8.96
N GLU A 27 11.35 -12.22 -7.92
CA GLU A 27 10.46 -11.31 -7.21
C GLU A 27 11.29 -10.25 -6.48
N GLU A 28 11.27 -9.02 -6.98
CA GLU A 28 11.90 -7.87 -6.35
C GLU A 28 10.87 -7.12 -5.51
N VAL A 29 11.22 -6.88 -4.26
CA VAL A 29 10.36 -6.10 -3.34
C VAL A 29 10.72 -4.63 -3.47
N TYR A 30 9.78 -3.82 -3.96
CA TYR A 30 9.95 -2.36 -4.05
C TYR A 30 9.64 -1.66 -2.73
N PHE A 31 8.68 -2.18 -2.01
CA PHE A 31 8.29 -1.65 -0.71
C PHE A 31 7.68 -2.76 0.16
N GLU A 32 8.14 -2.83 1.40
CA GLU A 32 7.52 -3.65 2.45
C GLU A 32 7.48 -2.82 3.74
N GLY A 33 6.29 -2.64 4.28
CA GLY A 33 6.13 -1.84 5.49
C GLY A 33 4.68 -1.64 5.88
N SER A 34 4.49 -0.88 6.95
CA SER A 34 3.18 -0.45 7.43
C SER A 34 2.98 1.02 7.11
N PRO A 35 1.73 1.50 6.98
CA PRO A 35 1.44 2.90 6.85
C PRO A 35 2.03 3.68 8.02
N LEU A 36 2.50 4.88 7.76
CA LEU A 36 2.92 5.77 8.82
C LEU A 36 1.70 6.34 9.54
N LEU A 37 1.75 6.36 10.88
CA LEU A 37 0.71 7.02 11.71
C LEU A 37 0.44 8.45 11.25
N ARG A 38 1.47 9.12 10.72
CA ARG A 38 1.40 10.48 10.17
C ARG A 38 0.57 10.61 8.90
N GLY A 39 0.38 9.52 8.16
CA GLY A 39 -0.41 9.53 6.92
C GLY A 39 -1.92 9.54 7.15
N ASP A 40 -2.39 9.28 8.38
CA ASP A 40 -3.81 9.31 8.73
C ASP A 40 -4.09 10.34 9.83
N LEU A 41 -3.43 11.51 9.73
CA LEU A 41 -3.56 12.59 10.72
C LEU A 41 -5.00 13.04 10.91
N GLY A 42 -5.80 13.10 9.85
CA GLY A 42 -7.20 13.49 9.93
C GLY A 42 -7.99 12.58 10.88
N ARG A 43 -7.86 11.27 10.73
CA ARG A 43 -8.51 10.29 11.60
C ARG A 43 -7.97 10.38 13.03
N LEU A 44 -6.66 10.46 13.21
CA LEU A 44 -6.02 10.61 14.51
C LEU A 44 -6.51 11.89 15.24
N CYS A 45 -6.63 13.02 14.53
CA CYS A 45 -7.14 14.26 15.10
C CYS A 45 -8.61 14.12 15.56
N ILE A 46 -9.46 13.46 14.78
CA ILE A 46 -10.86 13.23 15.16
C ILE A 46 -10.93 12.42 16.47
N PHE A 47 -10.19 11.31 16.56
CA PHE A 47 -10.16 10.49 17.76
C PHE A 47 -9.54 11.22 18.96
N ALA A 48 -8.53 12.08 18.74
CA ALA A 48 -7.94 12.91 19.78
C ALA A 48 -8.94 13.95 20.30
N ILE A 49 -9.72 14.56 19.42
CA ILE A 49 -10.78 15.51 19.84
C ILE A 49 -11.85 14.78 20.67
N ILE A 50 -12.29 13.60 20.23
CA ILE A 50 -13.26 12.79 21.00
C ILE A 50 -12.69 12.41 22.36
N ALA A 51 -11.44 11.96 22.43
CA ALA A 51 -10.77 11.64 23.69
C ALA A 51 -10.67 12.88 24.61
N ALA A 52 -10.34 14.05 24.05
CA ALA A 52 -10.29 15.30 24.79
C ALA A 52 -11.68 15.68 25.38
N ILE A 53 -12.76 15.43 24.64
CA ILE A 53 -14.14 15.65 25.13
C ILE A 53 -14.43 14.74 26.34
N PHE A 54 -14.05 13.45 26.28
CA PHE A 54 -14.24 12.52 27.41
C PHE A 54 -13.51 12.98 28.68
N VAL A 55 -12.37 13.63 28.54
CA VAL A 55 -11.62 14.20 29.68
C VAL A 55 -12.18 15.55 30.12
N ALA A 56 -12.59 16.39 29.16
CA ALA A 56 -13.09 17.72 29.45
C ALA A 56 -14.42 17.71 30.22
N ILE A 57 -15.34 16.79 29.91
CA ILE A 57 -16.66 16.71 30.55
C ILE A 57 -16.56 16.57 32.10
N PRO A 58 -15.81 15.61 32.67
CA PRO A 58 -15.67 15.49 34.11
C PRO A 58 -14.92 16.67 34.72
N ILE A 59 -13.95 17.27 34.04
CA ILE A 59 -13.27 18.49 34.53
C ILE A 59 -14.24 19.66 34.65
N LEU A 60 -15.03 19.91 33.61
CA LEU A 60 -16.04 20.97 33.60
C LEU A 60 -17.13 20.71 34.64
N ASN A 61 -17.58 19.45 34.72
CA ASN A 61 -18.56 19.08 35.75
C ASN A 61 -18.05 19.32 37.19
N HIS A 62 -16.78 18.99 37.44
CA HIS A 62 -16.16 19.28 38.75
C HIS A 62 -16.08 20.78 39.02
N ARG A 63 -15.87 21.62 38.02
CA ARG A 63 -15.76 23.07 38.13
C ARG A 63 -17.11 23.77 38.33
N TYR A 64 -18.13 23.29 37.62
CA TYR A 64 -19.45 23.94 37.58
C TYR A 64 -20.52 23.23 38.39
N GLY A 65 -20.30 21.99 38.83
CA GLY A 65 -21.23 21.25 39.69
C GLY A 65 -22.57 20.90 39.03
N TRP A 66 -22.57 20.66 37.70
CA TRP A 66 -23.81 20.41 36.94
C TRP A 66 -24.56 19.16 37.39
N PHE A 67 -23.86 18.13 37.81
CA PHE A 67 -24.44 16.90 38.35
C PHE A 67 -23.47 16.19 39.32
N ALA A 68 -24.05 15.41 40.24
CA ALA A 68 -23.28 14.64 41.20
C ALA A 68 -22.56 13.48 40.49
N MET A 69 -21.26 13.63 40.19
CA MET A 69 -20.45 12.62 39.54
C MET A 69 -19.74 11.76 40.59
N PRO A 70 -19.99 10.45 40.64
CA PRO A 70 -19.30 9.58 41.59
C PRO A 70 -17.81 9.46 41.22
N PRO A 71 -16.91 9.13 42.17
CA PRO A 71 -15.48 9.06 41.93
C PRO A 71 -15.08 8.10 40.83
N TRP A 72 -15.81 7.00 40.66
CA TRP A 72 -15.57 6.05 39.58
C TRP A 72 -15.86 6.61 38.17
N GLY A 73 -16.65 7.67 38.06
CA GLY A 73 -16.94 8.37 36.82
C GLY A 73 -15.67 8.92 36.12
N TRP A 74 -14.70 9.36 36.92
CA TRP A 74 -13.40 9.80 36.40
C TRP A 74 -12.60 8.62 35.77
N ILE A 75 -12.63 7.48 36.44
CA ILE A 75 -11.94 6.27 35.96
C ILE A 75 -12.52 5.83 34.61
N VAL A 76 -13.86 5.84 34.50
CA VAL A 76 -14.54 5.49 33.24
C VAL A 76 -14.20 6.48 32.13
N ALA A 77 -14.24 7.79 32.41
CA ALA A 77 -13.93 8.81 31.40
C ALA A 77 -12.51 8.71 30.89
N ILE A 78 -11.53 8.52 31.77
CA ILE A 78 -10.12 8.32 31.39
C ILE A 78 -9.96 7.02 30.62
N GLY A 79 -10.60 5.94 31.07
CA GLY A 79 -10.57 4.65 30.37
C GLY A 79 -11.10 4.74 28.93
N LEU A 80 -12.22 5.43 28.73
CA LEU A 80 -12.80 5.68 27.40
C LEU A 80 -11.87 6.55 26.53
N ALA A 81 -11.25 7.58 27.09
CA ALA A 81 -10.29 8.40 26.38
C ALA A 81 -9.07 7.59 25.89
N ILE A 82 -8.53 6.71 26.75
CA ILE A 82 -7.42 5.83 26.41
C ILE A 82 -7.83 4.86 25.31
N ILE A 83 -8.99 4.21 25.43
CA ILE A 83 -9.50 3.28 24.42
C ILE A 83 -9.69 4.01 23.07
N CYS A 84 -10.23 5.23 23.11
CA CYS A 84 -10.45 6.05 21.92
C CYS A 84 -9.14 6.37 21.15
N LEU A 85 -8.02 6.55 21.86
CA LEU A 85 -6.72 6.76 21.25
C LEU A 85 -6.03 5.44 20.82
N LEU A 86 -6.26 4.37 21.58
CA LEU A 86 -5.61 3.08 21.34
C LEU A 86 -6.15 2.37 20.10
N ILE A 87 -7.46 2.44 19.86
CA ILE A 87 -8.11 1.76 18.72
C ILE A 87 -7.52 2.19 17.37
N PRO A 88 -7.49 3.49 16.99
CA PRO A 88 -6.94 3.89 15.70
C PRO A 88 -5.45 3.56 15.58
N TYR A 89 -4.69 3.68 16.67
CA TYR A 89 -3.28 3.29 16.70
C TYR A 89 -3.09 1.82 16.34
N LEU A 90 -3.86 0.91 16.97
CA LEU A 90 -3.78 -0.53 16.71
C LEU A 90 -4.23 -0.87 15.28
N ILE A 91 -5.29 -0.23 14.78
CA ILE A 91 -5.78 -0.45 13.41
C ILE A 91 -4.69 -0.09 12.39
N ILE A 92 -4.07 1.08 12.51
CA ILE A 92 -3.02 1.52 11.59
C ILE A 92 -1.81 0.57 11.65
N ARG A 93 -1.41 0.13 12.85
CA ARG A 93 -0.29 -0.82 13.03
C ARG A 93 -0.58 -2.22 12.49
N SER A 94 -1.84 -2.58 12.31
CA SER A 94 -2.24 -3.90 11.81
C SER A 94 -2.22 -4.01 10.28
N ILE A 95 -1.99 -2.89 9.58
CA ILE A 95 -1.93 -2.86 8.12
C ILE A 95 -0.47 -3.05 7.68
N ARG A 96 -0.26 -3.91 6.70
CA ARG A 96 1.05 -4.09 6.04
C ARG A 96 0.88 -4.07 4.54
N TYR A 97 1.78 -3.38 3.87
CA TYR A 97 1.89 -3.33 2.41
C TYR A 97 3.14 -4.09 1.98
N ARG A 98 3.01 -4.92 0.96
CA ARG A 98 4.14 -5.52 0.25
C ARG A 98 3.92 -5.32 -1.24
N ILE A 99 4.80 -4.53 -1.84
CA ILE A 99 4.74 -4.18 -3.26
C ILE A 99 5.95 -4.78 -3.94
N THR A 100 5.68 -5.65 -4.90
CA THR A 100 6.70 -6.35 -5.67
C THR A 100 6.61 -6.00 -7.16
N ASN A 101 7.53 -6.52 -7.94
CA ASN A 101 7.51 -6.36 -9.40
C ASN A 101 6.37 -7.11 -10.11
N TYR A 102 5.58 -7.96 -9.40
CA TYR A 102 4.48 -8.75 -9.96
C TYR A 102 3.13 -8.46 -9.33
N ARG A 103 3.09 -8.14 -8.03
CA ARG A 103 1.86 -8.03 -7.27
C ARG A 103 1.97 -7.00 -6.14
N ILE A 104 0.81 -6.60 -5.67
CA ILE A 104 0.63 -5.77 -4.47
C ILE A 104 -0.15 -6.60 -3.48
N ASP A 105 0.45 -6.90 -2.34
CA ASP A 105 -0.21 -7.58 -1.23
C ASP A 105 -0.56 -6.54 -0.15
N LEU A 106 -1.80 -6.52 0.26
CA LEU A 106 -2.31 -5.69 1.33
C LEU A 106 -2.85 -6.59 2.45
N GLU A 107 -2.09 -6.70 3.52
CA GLU A 107 -2.53 -7.37 4.74
C GLU A 107 -3.24 -6.38 5.66
N ARG A 108 -4.43 -6.73 6.11
CA ARG A 108 -5.22 -5.97 7.09
C ARG A 108 -5.76 -6.89 8.16
N GLY A 109 -5.79 -6.40 9.39
CA GLY A 109 -6.50 -7.02 10.50
C GLY A 109 -5.67 -7.25 11.75
N LEU A 110 -6.30 -6.96 12.88
CA LEU A 110 -5.70 -7.07 14.21
C LEU A 110 -5.84 -8.49 14.80
N LEU A 111 -7.06 -9.04 14.75
CA LEU A 111 -7.41 -10.35 15.29
C LEU A 111 -7.58 -11.41 14.18
N SER A 112 -8.12 -11.01 13.05
CA SER A 112 -8.23 -11.81 11.84
C SER A 112 -7.42 -11.13 10.75
N LYS A 113 -6.57 -11.89 10.06
CA LYS A 113 -5.79 -11.38 8.93
C LYS A 113 -6.56 -11.59 7.64
N ASN A 114 -6.73 -10.52 6.89
CA ASN A 114 -7.18 -10.56 5.51
C ASN A 114 -6.03 -10.09 4.61
N ILE A 115 -5.78 -10.82 3.54
CA ILE A 115 -4.73 -10.52 2.56
C ILE A 115 -5.42 -10.34 1.22
N ASP A 116 -5.38 -9.11 0.73
CA ASP A 116 -5.84 -8.77 -0.60
C ASP A 116 -4.62 -8.71 -1.51
N THR A 117 -4.57 -9.55 -2.53
CA THR A 117 -3.48 -9.62 -3.50
C THR A 117 -3.98 -9.13 -4.84
N LEU A 118 -3.28 -8.15 -5.41
CA LEU A 118 -3.54 -7.61 -6.74
C LEU A 118 -2.33 -7.80 -7.64
N GLU A 119 -2.50 -8.55 -8.70
CA GLU A 119 -1.46 -8.72 -9.73
C GLU A 119 -1.35 -7.48 -10.63
N LEU A 120 -0.13 -7.01 -10.91
CA LEU A 120 0.12 -5.75 -11.63
C LEU A 120 -0.44 -5.71 -13.05
N TRP A 121 -0.65 -6.86 -13.69
CA TRP A 121 -1.22 -6.90 -15.03
C TRP A 121 -2.75 -6.65 -15.05
N HIS A 122 -3.44 -6.82 -13.93
CA HIS A 122 -4.84 -6.45 -13.76
C HIS A 122 -5.04 -4.95 -13.47
N VAL A 123 -3.98 -4.23 -13.13
CA VAL A 123 -4.06 -2.82 -12.82
C VAL A 123 -4.51 -2.03 -14.05
N GLU A 124 -5.56 -1.25 -13.91
CA GLU A 124 -6.08 -0.38 -14.96
C GLU A 124 -5.41 0.99 -14.91
N ASP A 125 -5.48 1.63 -13.76
CA ASP A 125 -4.93 2.96 -13.52
C ASP A 125 -4.40 3.10 -12.09
N ILE A 126 -3.52 4.07 -11.88
CA ILE A 126 -2.90 4.37 -10.59
C ILE A 126 -3.05 5.86 -10.32
N HIS A 127 -3.74 6.20 -9.24
CA HIS A 127 -3.91 7.56 -8.77
C HIS A 127 -3.00 7.84 -7.58
N PHE A 128 -2.39 9.01 -7.58
CA PHE A 128 -1.59 9.52 -6.48
C PHE A 128 -2.27 10.73 -5.87
N HIS A 129 -2.48 10.70 -4.56
CA HIS A 129 -3.01 11.82 -3.80
C HIS A 129 -2.06 12.18 -2.65
N GLN A 130 -1.81 13.47 -2.47
CA GLN A 130 -1.00 13.98 -1.38
C GLN A 130 -1.56 15.34 -0.95
N SER A 131 -2.11 15.40 0.26
CA SER A 131 -2.58 16.65 0.85
C SER A 131 -1.40 17.53 1.27
N LEU A 132 -1.68 18.79 1.64
CA LEU A 132 -0.64 19.70 2.15
C LEU A 132 0.00 19.17 3.43
N LEU A 133 -0.79 18.55 4.32
CA LEU A 133 -0.30 17.96 5.57
C LEU A 133 0.56 16.72 5.29
N ASP A 134 0.12 15.87 4.35
CA ASP A 134 0.89 14.68 3.95
C ASP A 134 2.23 15.06 3.34
N ARG A 135 2.27 16.17 2.61
CA ARG A 135 3.51 16.70 2.04
C ARG A 135 4.51 17.15 3.10
N LEU A 136 4.02 17.78 4.19
CA LEU A 136 4.87 18.18 5.32
C LEU A 136 5.50 16.98 6.04
N VAL A 137 4.76 15.87 6.15
CA VAL A 137 5.21 14.65 6.83
C VAL A 137 5.79 13.60 5.87
N ASN A 138 5.92 13.96 4.58
CA ASN A 138 6.43 13.09 3.51
C ASN A 138 5.70 11.75 3.41
N THR A 139 4.36 11.80 3.45
CA THR A 139 3.45 10.68 3.23
C THR A 139 2.52 10.98 2.06
N GLY A 140 1.75 9.99 1.62
CA GLY A 140 0.73 10.15 0.60
C GLY A 140 -0.01 8.86 0.35
N ASP A 141 -1.08 8.94 -0.43
CA ASP A 141 -1.98 7.86 -0.73
C ASP A 141 -1.85 7.46 -2.19
N ILE A 142 -1.78 6.15 -2.44
CA ILE A 142 -1.76 5.59 -3.78
C ILE A 142 -3.00 4.71 -3.92
N THR A 143 -3.87 5.06 -4.86
CA THR A 143 -5.05 4.27 -5.21
C THR A 143 -4.80 3.54 -6.51
N VAL A 144 -4.93 2.23 -6.49
CA VAL A 144 -4.78 1.36 -7.65
C VAL A 144 -6.17 0.89 -8.08
N LEU A 145 -6.53 1.17 -9.32
CA LEU A 145 -7.75 0.67 -9.95
C LEU A 145 -7.44 -0.57 -10.76
N SER A 146 -8.32 -1.54 -10.74
CA SER A 146 -8.12 -2.85 -11.34
C SER A 146 -9.38 -3.38 -12.00
N HIS A 147 -9.21 -4.25 -12.99
CA HIS A 147 -10.28 -5.04 -13.61
C HIS A 147 -10.56 -6.34 -12.84
N ASP A 148 -9.96 -6.53 -11.68
CA ASP A 148 -10.22 -7.71 -10.84
C ASP A 148 -11.55 -7.55 -10.12
N ASP A 149 -12.45 -8.51 -10.30
CA ASP A 149 -13.78 -8.52 -9.68
C ASP A 149 -13.71 -8.58 -8.14
N THR A 150 -12.64 -9.17 -7.59
CA THR A 150 -12.44 -9.30 -6.14
C THR A 150 -11.83 -8.07 -5.51
N THR A 151 -10.98 -7.35 -6.25
CA THR A 151 -10.25 -6.18 -5.77
C THR A 151 -10.27 -5.06 -6.82
N PRO A 152 -11.45 -4.47 -7.12
CA PRO A 152 -11.59 -3.44 -8.15
C PRO A 152 -10.85 -2.15 -7.78
N ARG A 153 -10.61 -1.93 -6.48
CA ARG A 153 -9.91 -0.76 -5.95
C ARG A 153 -9.08 -1.13 -4.75
N LEU A 154 -7.78 -0.89 -4.83
CA LEU A 154 -6.83 -1.08 -3.75
C LEU A 154 -6.29 0.27 -3.28
N GLU A 155 -6.46 0.58 -1.99
CA GLU A 155 -6.01 1.84 -1.39
C GLU A 155 -4.80 1.59 -0.47
N LEU A 156 -3.70 2.24 -0.80
CA LEU A 156 -2.46 2.25 -0.02
C LEU A 156 -2.34 3.62 0.64
N ASN A 157 -2.85 3.76 1.86
CA ASN A 157 -2.90 5.02 2.58
C ASN A 157 -1.65 5.21 3.45
N GLY A 158 -1.19 6.45 3.59
CA GLY A 158 -0.09 6.81 4.49
C GLY A 158 1.27 6.20 4.12
N VAL A 159 1.52 5.98 2.83
CA VAL A 159 2.78 5.42 2.34
C VAL A 159 3.90 6.44 2.53
N PRO A 160 5.04 6.04 3.14
CA PRO A 160 6.21 6.92 3.25
C PRO A 160 6.87 7.12 1.89
N ASN A 161 7.38 8.35 1.67
CA ASN A 161 8.05 8.74 0.44
C ASN A 161 7.31 8.26 -0.83
N PRO A 162 6.06 8.67 -1.03
CA PRO A 162 5.14 8.02 -1.96
C PRO A 162 5.48 8.28 -3.44
N ARG A 163 6.15 9.37 -3.76
CA ARG A 163 6.40 9.79 -5.14
C ARG A 163 7.33 8.83 -5.90
N PRO A 164 8.52 8.46 -5.38
CA PRO A 164 9.37 7.46 -6.02
C PRO A 164 8.69 6.09 -6.17
N LEU A 165 7.93 5.68 -5.15
CA LEU A 165 7.19 4.43 -5.20
C LEU A 165 6.11 4.45 -6.29
N PHE A 166 5.36 5.54 -6.41
CA PHE A 166 4.36 5.74 -7.46
C PHE A 166 4.97 5.66 -8.86
N GLU A 167 6.11 6.35 -9.09
CA GLU A 167 6.79 6.34 -10.39
C GLU A 167 7.30 4.93 -10.74
N ASN A 168 7.93 4.23 -9.80
CA ASN A 168 8.41 2.87 -9.99
C ASN A 168 7.25 1.91 -10.29
N LEU A 169 6.17 1.99 -9.52
CA LEU A 169 4.99 1.17 -9.71
C LEU A 169 4.35 1.40 -11.08
N LYS A 170 4.20 2.66 -11.49
CA LYS A 170 3.65 3.04 -12.79
C LYS A 170 4.49 2.51 -13.95
N GLN A 171 5.82 2.66 -13.88
CA GLN A 171 6.73 2.12 -14.90
C GLN A 171 6.62 0.60 -14.97
N ARG A 172 6.55 -0.09 -13.82
CA ARG A 172 6.45 -1.54 -13.79
C ARG A 172 5.13 -2.06 -14.34
N VAL A 173 4.01 -1.43 -14.00
CA VAL A 173 2.69 -1.77 -14.57
C VAL A 173 2.73 -1.69 -16.10
N ILE A 174 3.31 -0.63 -16.66
CA ILE A 174 3.45 -0.46 -18.11
C ILE A 174 4.32 -1.59 -18.69
N ALA A 175 5.44 -1.93 -18.04
CA ALA A 175 6.32 -2.99 -18.48
C ALA A 175 5.63 -4.36 -18.50
N VAL A 176 4.94 -4.72 -17.42
CA VAL A 176 4.20 -5.99 -17.29
C VAL A 176 3.08 -6.09 -18.31
N LYS A 177 2.34 -5.01 -18.55
CA LYS A 177 1.29 -4.96 -19.58
C LYS A 177 1.84 -5.17 -20.98
N ARG A 178 3.02 -4.59 -21.29
CA ARG A 178 3.70 -4.80 -22.59
C ARG A 178 4.14 -6.26 -22.76
N GLN A 179 4.73 -6.85 -21.74
CA GLN A 179 5.19 -8.24 -21.78
C GLN A 179 4.04 -9.23 -22.03
N ARG A 180 2.86 -8.98 -21.48
CA ARG A 180 1.67 -9.83 -21.67
C ARG A 180 0.84 -9.48 -22.91
N GLY A 181 1.28 -8.53 -23.73
CA GLY A 181 0.55 -8.12 -24.95
C GLY A 181 -0.80 -7.45 -24.70
N VAL A 182 -1.04 -6.97 -23.48
CA VAL A 182 -2.29 -6.32 -23.07
C VAL A 182 -2.40 -4.90 -23.66
N ILE A 183 -1.27 -4.26 -23.95
CA ILE A 183 -1.27 -2.97 -24.64
C ILE A 183 -1.37 -3.25 -26.14
N LYS A 184 -2.57 -3.14 -26.73
CA LYS A 184 -2.71 -2.91 -28.15
C LYS A 184 -2.04 -1.57 -28.44
N MET A 185 -0.97 -1.58 -29.26
CA MET A 185 -0.51 -0.33 -29.87
C MET A 185 -1.68 0.15 -30.74
N ASP A 186 -2.33 1.21 -30.34
CA ASP A 186 -3.13 2.03 -31.24
C ASP A 186 -2.13 2.66 -32.21
N THR A 187 -1.79 1.92 -33.24
CA THR A 187 -1.16 2.45 -34.45
C THR A 187 -2.30 3.21 -35.14
N GLY A 188 -2.45 4.50 -34.77
CA GLY A 188 -3.33 5.41 -35.48
C GLY A 188 -2.97 5.39 -36.96
N ALA A 189 -3.93 4.91 -37.75
CA ALA A 189 -3.98 5.14 -39.17
C ALA A 189 -4.48 6.54 -39.43
#